data_dfb937b6865ad7994d3091573a90797f
#
_entry.id   dfb937b6865ad7994d3091573a90797f
#
_cell.length_a   1.000
_cell.length_b   1.000
_cell.length_c   1.000
_cell.angle_alpha   90.00
_cell.angle_beta   90.00
_cell.angle_gamma   90.00
#
_symmetry.space_group_name_H-M   'P 1'
#
loop_
_entity.id
_entity.type
_entity.pdbx_description
1 polymer ?
#
loop_
_entity_poly.entity_id
_entity_poly.type
_entity_poly.pdbx_seq_one_letter_code
_entity_poly.pdbx_strand_id
1 'polypeptide(L)'
;MGKSKKYGMNTKALHANKRFEPISGDVMPPLHLSTTYINDVPGESEYFYGRVNNPTRELFERTLASLEGIENYEELHAFAMASGMSAISLIAELAKPGDNVVITKDVYGGTTNYFSKIIRERGVEVNFCLLYTSPSPRD
;
A
#
# COMPACT_ATOMS: atom_id res chain seq x y z
N MET A 1 -10.89 5.48 29.58
CA MET A 1 -9.97 4.96 28.54
C MET A 1 -10.27 3.48 28.36
N GLY A 2 -11.07 3.12 27.34
CA GLY A 2 -11.38 1.74 27.02
C GLY A 2 -10.16 1.06 26.41
N LYS A 3 -9.79 -0.13 26.91
CA LYS A 3 -8.75 -0.97 26.32
C LYS A 3 -9.16 -1.29 24.86
N SER A 4 -8.38 -0.85 23.90
CA SER A 4 -8.53 -1.26 22.50
C SER A 4 -8.54 -2.80 22.44
N LYS A 5 -9.66 -3.39 21.99
CA LYS A 5 -9.73 -4.84 21.79
C LYS A 5 -8.77 -5.20 20.65
N LYS A 6 -7.71 -5.94 20.95
CA LYS A 6 -6.84 -6.53 19.92
C LYS A 6 -7.64 -7.61 19.18
N TYR A 7 -8.00 -7.33 17.95
CA TYR A 7 -8.63 -8.32 17.06
C TYR A 7 -7.58 -9.23 16.42
N GLY A 8 -7.92 -10.51 16.24
CA GLY A 8 -7.13 -11.44 15.44
C GLY A 8 -7.16 -11.10 13.94
N MET A 9 -6.21 -11.66 13.17
CA MET A 9 -6.05 -11.37 11.74
C MET A 9 -7.34 -11.55 10.93
N ASN A 10 -8.07 -12.66 11.14
CA ASN A 10 -9.33 -12.92 10.43
C ASN A 10 -10.40 -11.85 10.72
N THR A 11 -10.50 -11.41 11.99
CA THR A 11 -11.43 -10.35 12.37
C THR A 11 -11.02 -9.01 11.76
N LYS A 12 -9.73 -8.70 11.73
CA LYS A 12 -9.21 -7.50 11.06
C LYS A 12 -9.51 -7.51 9.56
N ALA A 13 -9.31 -8.63 8.87
CA ALA A 13 -9.59 -8.76 7.45
C ALA A 13 -11.06 -8.48 7.10
N LEU A 14 -11.98 -8.89 7.99
CA LEU A 14 -13.40 -8.72 7.77
C LEU A 14 -13.96 -7.39 8.25
N HIS A 15 -13.43 -6.82 9.32
CA HIS A 15 -14.07 -5.73 10.04
C HIS A 15 -13.18 -4.50 10.28
N ALA A 16 -11.86 -4.56 10.02
CA ALA A 16 -11.01 -3.41 10.25
C ALA A 16 -11.40 -2.25 9.32
N ASN A 17 -11.48 -1.05 9.91
CA ASN A 17 -11.73 0.21 9.20
C ASN A 17 -13.04 0.28 8.40
N LYS A 18 -13.97 -0.65 8.60
CA LYS A 18 -15.29 -0.58 7.99
C LYS A 18 -16.11 0.48 8.71
N ARG A 19 -16.49 1.52 7.99
CA ARG A 19 -17.51 2.47 8.41
C ARG A 19 -18.86 1.95 7.90
N PHE A 20 -19.89 1.99 8.73
CA PHE A 20 -21.25 1.72 8.28
C PHE A 20 -21.64 2.82 7.29
N GLU A 21 -22.33 2.41 6.21
CA GLU A 21 -22.95 3.37 5.30
C GLU A 21 -24.01 4.17 6.06
N PRO A 22 -23.87 5.50 6.19
CA PRO A 22 -24.78 6.28 7.05
C PRO A 22 -26.19 6.39 6.50
N ILE A 23 -26.40 6.18 5.20
CA ILE A 23 -27.71 6.29 4.55
C ILE A 23 -28.48 4.96 4.64
N SER A 24 -27.84 3.84 4.27
CA SER A 24 -28.50 2.54 4.18
C SER A 24 -28.25 1.63 5.38
N GLY A 25 -27.20 1.89 6.16
CA GLY A 25 -26.78 1.06 7.28
C GLY A 25 -26.14 -0.26 6.85
N ASP A 26 -25.62 -0.33 5.64
CA ASP A 26 -25.00 -1.54 5.09
C ASP A 26 -23.84 -2.02 5.96
N VAL A 27 -23.83 -3.32 6.25
CA VAL A 27 -22.73 -3.96 6.98
C VAL A 27 -21.46 -4.05 6.15
N MET A 28 -21.63 -4.23 4.82
CA MET A 28 -20.52 -4.21 3.86
C MET A 28 -20.46 -2.85 3.18
N PRO A 29 -19.28 -2.23 3.09
CA PRO A 29 -19.12 -0.96 2.40
C PRO A 29 -19.51 -1.08 0.93
N PRO A 30 -20.19 -0.08 0.37
CA PRO A 30 -20.56 -0.06 -1.04
C PRO A 30 -19.33 0.12 -1.95
N LEU A 31 -19.46 -0.32 -3.19
CA LEU A 31 -18.46 -0.03 -4.22
C LEU A 31 -18.74 1.36 -4.81
N HIS A 32 -17.80 2.26 -4.63
CA HIS A 32 -17.87 3.63 -5.18
C HIS A 32 -17.32 3.65 -6.60
N LEU A 33 -18.21 3.78 -7.57
CA LEU A 33 -17.87 3.85 -9.00
C LEU A 33 -17.76 5.28 -9.53
N SER A 34 -18.02 6.28 -8.68
CA SER A 34 -17.95 7.70 -9.06
C SER A 34 -16.53 8.12 -9.39
N THR A 35 -16.39 8.88 -10.47
CA THR A 35 -15.13 9.54 -10.85
C THR A 35 -15.01 10.93 -10.26
N THR A 36 -16.13 11.63 -10.05
CA THR A 36 -16.15 13.00 -9.55
C THR A 36 -17.07 13.10 -8.33
N TYR A 37 -16.66 13.86 -7.35
CA TYR A 37 -17.38 14.09 -6.10
C TYR A 37 -17.77 15.56 -5.98
N ILE A 38 -18.81 15.86 -5.20
CA ILE A 38 -19.23 17.22 -4.90
C ILE A 38 -18.15 17.86 -4.01
N ASN A 39 -17.70 19.05 -4.39
CA ASN A 39 -16.76 19.86 -3.64
C ASN A 39 -17.37 21.25 -3.47
N ASP A 40 -17.95 21.50 -2.32
CA ASP A 40 -18.56 22.80 -2.00
C ASP A 40 -17.48 23.87 -1.80
N VAL A 41 -16.37 23.50 -1.21
CA VAL A 41 -15.19 24.35 -1.04
C VAL A 41 -13.97 23.66 -1.62
N PRO A 42 -13.28 24.25 -2.61
CA PRO A 42 -12.09 23.67 -3.21
C PRO A 42 -10.99 23.36 -2.18
N GLY A 43 -10.56 22.10 -2.13
CA GLY A 43 -9.47 21.65 -1.25
C GLY A 43 -9.89 21.19 0.15
N GLU A 44 -11.16 21.31 0.53
CA GLU A 44 -11.65 20.87 1.85
C GLU A 44 -12.32 19.48 1.81
N SER A 45 -12.68 18.99 0.63
CA SER A 45 -13.34 17.69 0.50
C SER A 45 -12.33 16.53 0.57
N GLU A 46 -12.66 15.50 1.35
CA GLU A 46 -11.88 14.26 1.46
C GLU A 46 -11.71 13.55 0.11
N TYR A 47 -12.77 13.59 -0.72
CA TYR A 47 -12.76 13.02 -2.07
C TYR A 47 -13.17 14.11 -3.07
N PHE A 48 -12.44 14.24 -4.18
CA PHE A 48 -12.83 15.14 -5.26
C PHE A 48 -12.77 14.46 -6.63
N TYR A 49 -11.86 13.52 -6.82
CA TYR A 49 -11.71 12.78 -8.06
C TYR A 49 -11.19 11.36 -7.83
N GLY A 50 -11.88 10.34 -8.36
CA GLY A 50 -11.64 8.93 -8.08
C GLY A 50 -10.26 8.39 -8.48
N ARG A 51 -9.55 9.03 -9.43
CA ARG A 51 -8.16 8.70 -9.75
C ARG A 51 -7.21 9.09 -8.64
N VAL A 52 -7.48 10.20 -7.95
CA VAL A 52 -6.64 10.69 -6.86
C VAL A 52 -6.95 9.93 -5.59
N ASN A 53 -8.22 9.91 -5.18
CA ASN A 53 -8.69 9.14 -4.04
C ASN A 53 -10.10 8.58 -4.26
N ASN A 54 -10.37 7.38 -3.73
CA ASN A 54 -11.63 6.68 -3.87
C ASN A 54 -11.93 5.91 -2.58
N PRO A 55 -13.14 6.02 -1.99
CA PRO A 55 -13.45 5.36 -0.73
C PRO A 55 -13.27 3.84 -0.74
N THR A 56 -13.55 3.18 -1.85
CA THR A 56 -13.35 1.72 -1.98
C THR A 56 -11.88 1.34 -1.95
N ARG A 57 -11.03 2.07 -2.70
CA ARG A 57 -9.59 1.83 -2.69
C ARG A 57 -8.98 2.14 -1.33
N GLU A 58 -9.34 3.26 -0.74
CA GLU A 58 -8.87 3.63 0.59
C GLU A 58 -9.22 2.60 1.66
N LEU A 59 -10.44 2.05 1.63
CA LEU A 59 -10.82 0.99 2.56
C LEU A 59 -9.93 -0.24 2.41
N PHE A 60 -9.59 -0.63 1.18
CA PHE A 60 -8.67 -1.74 0.91
C PHE A 60 -7.26 -1.44 1.46
N GLU A 61 -6.74 -0.25 1.20
CA GLU A 61 -5.42 0.20 1.66
C GLU A 61 -5.34 0.21 3.20
N ARG A 62 -6.35 0.77 3.87
CA ARG A 62 -6.44 0.79 5.34
C ARG A 62 -6.58 -0.61 5.94
N THR A 63 -7.32 -1.51 5.27
CA THR A 63 -7.46 -2.89 5.72
C THR A 63 -6.13 -3.62 5.66
N LEU A 64 -5.37 -3.48 4.57
CA LEU A 64 -4.03 -4.07 4.44
C LEU A 64 -3.07 -3.52 5.51
N ALA A 65 -3.03 -2.20 5.69
CA ALA A 65 -2.22 -1.58 6.74
C ALA A 65 -2.54 -2.15 8.14
N SER A 66 -3.83 -2.34 8.44
CA SER A 66 -4.25 -2.96 9.71
C SER A 66 -3.80 -4.41 9.85
N LEU A 67 -3.78 -5.19 8.76
CA LEU A 67 -3.29 -6.57 8.77
C LEU A 67 -1.78 -6.63 9.01
N GLU A 68 -1.04 -5.66 8.51
CA GLU A 68 0.41 -5.49 8.76
C GLU A 68 0.72 -4.91 10.16
N GLY A 69 -0.30 -4.66 10.98
CA GLY A 69 -0.14 -4.25 12.38
C GLY A 69 -0.12 -2.75 12.60
N ILE A 70 -0.39 -1.94 11.60
CA ILE A 70 -0.50 -0.49 11.75
C ILE A 70 -1.86 -0.17 12.39
N GLU A 71 -1.83 0.44 13.56
CA GLU A 71 -3.03 0.78 14.36
C GLU A 71 -3.39 2.28 14.28
N ASN A 72 -2.52 3.11 13.70
CA ASN A 72 -2.81 4.53 13.46
C ASN A 72 -3.59 4.67 12.13
N TYR A 73 -4.84 5.06 12.24
CA TYR A 73 -5.76 5.18 11.09
C TYR A 73 -5.90 6.62 10.58
N GLU A 74 -5.21 7.57 11.18
CA GLU A 74 -5.25 8.97 10.78
C GLU A 74 -4.45 9.22 9.50
N GLU A 75 -3.42 8.39 9.26
CA GLU A 75 -2.57 8.47 8.07
C GLU A 75 -2.78 7.25 7.16
N LEU A 76 -2.59 7.45 5.87
CA LEU A 76 -2.61 6.36 4.90
C LEU A 76 -1.21 5.73 4.82
N HIS A 77 -1.10 4.47 5.26
CA HIS A 77 0.17 3.73 5.32
C HIS A 77 0.32 2.65 4.26
N ALA A 78 -0.68 2.49 3.39
CA ALA A 78 -0.66 1.53 2.28
C ALA A 78 -1.18 2.18 1.01
N PHE A 79 -0.62 1.80 -0.12
CA PHE A 79 -1.01 2.30 -1.43
C PHE A 79 -1.32 1.13 -2.36
N ALA A 80 -2.55 1.06 -2.84
CA ALA A 80 -2.96 0.05 -3.81
C ALA A 80 -2.58 0.47 -5.24
N MET A 81 -1.91 -0.42 -5.95
CA MET A 81 -1.48 -0.22 -7.33
C MET A 81 -2.21 -1.18 -8.27
N ALA A 82 -2.28 -0.81 -9.55
CA ALA A 82 -2.93 -1.62 -10.57
C ALA A 82 -2.18 -2.93 -10.88
N SER A 83 -0.90 -3.03 -10.52
CA SER A 83 -0.08 -4.23 -10.70
C SER A 83 1.06 -4.28 -9.69
N GLY A 84 1.62 -5.50 -9.45
CA GLY A 84 2.80 -5.67 -8.63
C GLY A 84 4.01 -4.90 -9.17
N MET A 85 4.18 -4.81 -10.49
CA MET A 85 5.26 -4.01 -11.07
C MET A 85 5.10 -2.51 -10.82
N SER A 86 3.87 -1.99 -10.78
CA SER A 86 3.62 -0.59 -10.40
C SER A 86 4.02 -0.33 -8.94
N ALA A 87 3.71 -1.27 -8.03
CA ALA A 87 4.12 -1.16 -6.65
C ALA A 87 5.65 -1.23 -6.48
N ILE A 88 6.30 -2.16 -7.19
CA ILE A 88 7.76 -2.29 -7.20
C ILE A 88 8.42 -1.03 -7.76
N SER A 89 7.88 -0.45 -8.83
CA SER A 89 8.39 0.80 -9.40
C SER A 89 8.28 1.96 -8.42
N LEU A 90 7.17 2.06 -7.69
CA LEU A 90 6.99 3.10 -6.66
C LEU A 90 8.03 2.99 -5.55
N ILE A 91 8.30 1.77 -5.06
CA ILE A 91 9.33 1.54 -4.04
C ILE A 91 10.72 1.89 -4.60
N ALA A 92 11.00 1.54 -5.85
CA ALA A 92 12.27 1.84 -6.47
C ALA A 92 12.57 3.35 -6.63
N GLU A 93 11.54 4.20 -6.70
CA GLU A 93 11.70 5.66 -6.73
C GLU A 93 12.25 6.24 -5.40
N LEU A 94 12.25 5.47 -4.31
CA LEU A 94 12.88 5.89 -3.04
C LEU A 94 14.40 5.85 -3.13
N ALA A 95 14.97 5.03 -4.03
CA ALA A 95 16.41 4.91 -4.21
C ALA A 95 16.97 6.08 -5.04
N LYS A 96 18.06 6.68 -4.55
CA LYS A 96 18.77 7.79 -5.19
C LYS A 96 20.08 7.30 -5.83
N PRO A 97 20.64 8.04 -6.79
CA PRO A 97 21.98 7.75 -7.30
C PRO A 97 23.00 7.64 -6.17
N GLY A 98 23.75 6.57 -6.13
CA GLY A 98 24.71 6.23 -5.07
C GLY A 98 24.15 5.35 -3.95
N ASP A 99 22.84 5.15 -3.88
CA ASP A 99 22.26 4.19 -2.93
C ASP A 99 22.50 2.75 -3.40
N ASN A 100 22.42 1.82 -2.44
CA ASN A 100 22.52 0.39 -2.68
C ASN A 100 21.18 -0.29 -2.42
N VAL A 101 20.68 -1.07 -3.38
CA VAL A 101 19.48 -1.88 -3.26
C VAL A 101 19.83 -3.35 -3.34
N VAL A 102 19.40 -4.11 -2.35
CA VAL A 102 19.60 -5.57 -2.29
C VAL A 102 18.27 -6.26 -2.58
N ILE A 103 18.27 -7.16 -3.56
CA ILE A 103 17.09 -7.88 -4.02
C ILE A 103 17.36 -9.39 -3.99
N THR A 104 16.37 -10.18 -3.59
CA THR A 104 16.50 -11.62 -3.73
C THR A 104 16.65 -12.02 -5.21
N LYS A 105 17.50 -12.99 -5.48
CA LYS A 105 17.76 -13.47 -6.86
C LYS A 105 16.51 -14.11 -7.47
N ASP A 106 15.72 -14.80 -6.66
CA ASP A 106 14.53 -15.52 -7.09
C ASP A 106 13.29 -14.62 -7.05
N VAL A 107 13.24 -13.62 -7.93
CA VAL A 107 12.11 -12.73 -8.11
C VAL A 107 11.53 -12.85 -9.52
N TYR A 108 10.34 -12.29 -9.69
CA TYR A 108 9.71 -12.17 -11.00
C TYR A 108 10.66 -11.52 -12.02
N GLY A 109 10.75 -12.09 -13.23
CA GLY A 109 11.68 -11.65 -14.27
C GLY A 109 11.54 -10.17 -14.66
N GLY A 110 10.32 -9.61 -14.57
CA GLY A 110 10.06 -8.18 -14.76
C GLY A 110 10.79 -7.32 -13.72
N THR A 111 10.81 -7.74 -12.47
CA THR A 111 11.55 -7.08 -11.38
C THR A 111 13.05 -7.10 -11.66
N THR A 112 13.60 -8.26 -12.00
CA THR A 112 15.01 -8.39 -12.35
C THR A 112 15.40 -7.47 -13.50
N ASN A 113 14.60 -7.45 -14.57
CA ASN A 113 14.85 -6.57 -15.73
C ASN A 113 14.76 -5.09 -15.35
N TYR A 114 13.77 -4.70 -14.56
CA TYR A 114 13.58 -3.32 -14.14
C TYR A 114 14.77 -2.80 -13.33
N PHE A 115 15.18 -3.54 -12.32
CA PHE A 115 16.31 -3.12 -11.48
C PHE A 115 17.65 -3.18 -12.20
N SER A 116 17.92 -4.23 -12.98
CA SER A 116 19.20 -4.39 -13.67
C SER A 116 19.40 -3.45 -14.86
N LYS A 117 18.32 -3.04 -15.55
CA LYS A 117 18.42 -2.22 -16.75
C LYS A 117 18.02 -0.75 -16.55
N ILE A 118 17.05 -0.48 -15.65
CA ILE A 118 16.51 0.87 -15.50
C ILE A 118 17.07 1.54 -14.24
N ILE A 119 16.94 0.88 -13.10
CA ILE A 119 17.37 1.46 -11.83
C ILE A 119 18.89 1.58 -11.74
N ARG A 120 19.61 0.58 -12.23
CA ARG A 120 21.08 0.63 -12.31
C ARG A 120 21.60 1.77 -13.20
N GLU A 121 20.94 2.06 -14.32
CA GLU A 121 21.29 3.18 -15.19
C GLU A 121 21.07 4.55 -14.55
N ARG A 122 20.21 4.62 -13.54
CA ARG A 122 19.99 5.82 -12.72
C ARG A 122 21.10 6.06 -11.67
N GLY A 123 22.13 5.22 -11.65
CA GLY A 123 23.25 5.34 -10.71
C GLY A 123 23.02 4.69 -9.35
N VAL A 124 22.01 3.82 -9.24
CA VAL A 124 21.76 3.01 -8.04
C VAL A 124 22.53 1.70 -8.15
N GLU A 125 23.25 1.32 -7.10
CA GLU A 125 23.91 0.02 -7.03
C GLU A 125 22.86 -1.07 -6.75
N VAL A 126 22.75 -2.08 -7.62
CA VAL A 126 21.78 -3.15 -7.49
C VAL A 126 22.47 -4.49 -7.31
N ASN A 127 22.24 -5.13 -6.18
CA ASN A 127 22.81 -6.41 -5.79
C ASN A 127 21.71 -7.48 -5.65
N PHE A 128 21.89 -8.59 -6.38
CA PHE A 128 21.02 -9.75 -6.26
C PHE A 128 21.68 -10.81 -5.37
N CYS A 129 21.02 -11.19 -4.28
CA CYS A 129 21.51 -12.17 -3.33
C CYS A 129 20.58 -13.39 -3.20
N LEU A 130 21.15 -14.49 -2.74
CA LEU A 130 20.39 -15.69 -2.38
C LEU A 130 20.06 -15.58 -0.88
N LEU A 131 18.79 -15.62 -0.52
CA LEU A 131 18.35 -15.45 0.88
C LEU A 131 18.91 -16.52 1.83
N TYR A 132 19.18 -17.73 1.33
CA TYR A 132 19.74 -18.81 2.13
C TYR A 132 21.28 -18.72 2.33
N THR A 133 21.96 -17.79 1.66
CA THR A 133 23.41 -17.56 1.82
C THR A 133 23.72 -16.31 2.63
N SER A 134 22.71 -15.50 2.94
CA SER A 134 22.86 -14.30 3.74
C SER A 134 22.29 -14.52 5.14
N PRO A 135 23.03 -14.25 6.23
CA PRO A 135 22.49 -14.35 7.57
C PRO A 135 21.30 -13.38 7.70
N SER A 136 20.19 -13.91 8.19
CA SER A 136 19.01 -13.09 8.46
C SER A 136 19.30 -12.17 9.65
N PRO A 137 18.92 -10.87 9.59
CA PRO A 137 19.03 -10.00 10.76
C PRO A 137 18.10 -10.39 11.91
N ARG A 138 17.29 -11.43 11.75
CA ARG A 138 16.34 -11.95 12.76
C ARG A 138 16.78 -13.26 13.43
N ASP A 139 17.92 -13.81 13.04
CA ASP A 139 18.51 -15.03 13.65
C ASP A 139 19.44 -14.69 14.81
#